data_92acf0e7fa45ba00c06b26ac27962680
#
_entry.id   92acf0e7fa45ba00c06b26ac27962680
#
_cell.length_a   1.000
_cell.length_b   1.000
_cell.length_c   1.000
_cell.angle_alpha   90.00
_cell.angle_beta   90.00
_cell.angle_gamma   90.00
#
_symmetry.space_group_name_H-M   'P 1'
#
loop_
_entity.id
_entity.type
_entity.pdbx_description
1 polymer ?
#
loop_
_entity_poly.entity_id
_entity_poly.type
_entity_poly.pdbx_seq_one_letter_code
_entity_poly.pdbx_strand_id
1 'polypeptide(L)'
;GAHLNLRGLMQFKKTKSIPIEEVEPVESIVRRFKTGAMSYGSISKEAHETMAIAMNRLHGKSNSGEGGEDPERFETLPNGDSKCSAIKQVASGRFGVTSEYLCSANEIQIKMAQGAKPGEGGHLPGGKVYPWIAKTRHSTPGVSLISPPPHHDIYSIEDLAQLIYDLKNANKEARISVKLVSEAGVGTVAAGVAKAGAGVILISGYDGGTGAAPKNSVYNAGLPWELGLAEAHQTLIMNDLRSRVVIETDGKLMTGRDLAIATLLGAEEFGFATAPLVTMGCVMMRVCNLDTCPVGVATQNPILRKRFKGKPEYIENFMRFIAQELREYMAQLGFKTVDEMVGRSDLLEPKDDVKNCLLYTSPSPRDSTSSR
;
A
#
# COMPACT_ATOMS: atom_id res chain seq x y z
N GLY A 1 6.64 -17.54 14.37
CA GLY A 1 6.48 -16.95 13.09
C GLY A 1 7.70 -16.35 12.40
N ALA A 2 8.88 -16.25 13.07
CA ALA A 2 10.03 -15.55 12.48
C ALA A 2 10.58 -16.18 11.19
N HIS A 3 10.32 -17.46 10.94
CA HIS A 3 10.82 -18.18 9.77
C HIS A 3 9.77 -18.33 8.63
N LEU A 4 8.63 -17.62 8.71
CA LEU A 4 7.53 -17.76 7.75
C LEU A 4 7.56 -16.77 6.59
N ASN A 5 8.50 -15.81 6.60
CA ASN A 5 8.67 -14.82 5.55
C ASN A 5 10.15 -14.43 5.42
N LEU A 6 10.55 -13.83 4.28
CA LEU A 6 11.94 -13.48 4.01
C LEU A 6 12.53 -12.55 5.06
N ARG A 7 11.80 -11.49 5.44
CA ARG A 7 12.30 -10.54 6.45
C ARG A 7 12.50 -11.17 7.82
N GLY A 8 11.81 -12.25 8.14
CA GLY A 8 12.01 -13.03 9.35
C GLY A 8 13.32 -13.81 9.36
N LEU A 9 13.92 -14.05 8.19
CA LEU A 9 15.19 -14.76 8.02
C LEU A 9 16.40 -13.82 8.01
N MET A 10 16.17 -12.52 8.01
CA MET A 10 17.20 -11.48 8.02
C MET A 10 17.44 -10.94 9.43
N GLN A 11 18.63 -10.44 9.66
CA GLN A 11 19.00 -9.68 10.86
C GLN A 11 19.79 -8.43 10.47
N PHE A 12 19.86 -7.48 11.38
CA PHE A 12 20.64 -6.26 11.21
C PHE A 12 22.08 -6.51 11.64
N LYS A 13 23.02 -6.00 10.88
CA LYS A 13 24.41 -5.93 11.28
C LYS A 13 24.61 -4.97 12.44
N LYS A 14 25.61 -5.22 13.25
CA LYS A 14 26.00 -4.32 14.34
C LYS A 14 26.64 -3.06 13.76
N THR A 15 26.18 -1.91 14.21
CA THR A 15 26.68 -0.59 13.83
C THR A 15 26.89 0.28 15.06
N LYS A 16 27.38 1.49 14.87
CA LYS A 16 27.48 2.49 15.93
C LYS A 16 26.08 3.12 16.13
N SER A 17 25.46 2.85 17.27
CA SER A 17 24.19 3.46 17.65
C SER A 17 24.32 4.96 17.93
N ILE A 18 23.20 5.66 17.83
CA ILE A 18 23.04 7.06 18.24
C ILE A 18 21.92 7.19 19.26
N PRO A 19 21.89 8.28 20.06
CA PRO A 19 20.76 8.58 20.93
C PRO A 19 19.46 8.73 20.13
N ILE A 20 18.34 8.25 20.68
CA ILE A 20 17.04 8.29 20.01
C ILE A 20 16.54 9.73 19.81
N GLU A 21 17.00 10.65 20.61
CA GLU A 21 16.69 12.08 20.53
C GLU A 21 17.25 12.74 19.26
N GLU A 22 18.28 12.13 18.65
CA GLU A 22 18.83 12.58 17.37
C GLU A 22 18.06 12.07 16.16
N VAL A 23 17.15 11.10 16.34
CA VAL A 23 16.33 10.51 15.27
C VAL A 23 15.10 11.38 15.04
N GLU A 24 14.74 11.56 13.77
CA GLU A 24 13.53 12.31 13.39
C GLU A 24 12.30 11.86 14.19
N PRO A 25 11.38 12.79 14.53
CA PRO A 25 10.26 12.49 15.43
C PRO A 25 9.19 11.62 14.76
N VAL A 26 8.34 10.99 15.58
CA VAL A 26 7.21 10.17 15.16
C VAL A 26 6.32 10.91 14.13
N GLU A 27 6.05 12.18 14.36
CA GLU A 27 5.22 13.04 13.52
C GLU A 27 5.76 13.20 12.09
N SER A 28 7.07 13.15 11.92
CA SER A 28 7.72 13.14 10.60
C SER A 28 7.55 11.78 9.90
N ILE A 29 7.73 10.70 10.63
CA ILE A 29 7.70 9.34 10.10
C ILE A 29 6.29 8.94 9.66
N VAL A 30 5.25 9.23 10.45
CA VAL A 30 3.86 8.85 10.13
C VAL A 30 3.33 9.51 8.85
N ARG A 31 3.91 10.62 8.40
CA ARG A 31 3.58 11.23 7.10
C ARG A 31 3.91 10.35 5.91
N ARG A 32 4.79 9.35 6.08
CA ARG A 32 5.16 8.35 5.08
C ARG A 32 4.20 7.15 5.08
N PHE A 33 3.23 7.11 5.99
CA PHE A 33 2.31 6.00 6.15
C PHE A 33 1.06 6.19 5.31
N LYS A 34 0.64 5.10 4.69
CA LYS A 34 -0.55 5.03 3.86
C LYS A 34 -1.37 3.81 4.23
N THR A 35 -2.67 3.83 3.97
CA THR A 35 -3.43 2.59 3.97
C THR A 35 -3.35 1.94 2.60
N GLY A 36 -3.32 0.60 2.57
CA GLY A 36 -3.51 -0.15 1.33
C GLY A 36 -4.90 0.13 0.73
N ALA A 37 -5.03 -0.05 -0.58
CA ALA A 37 -6.27 0.16 -1.29
C ALA A 37 -7.35 -0.84 -0.83
N MET A 38 -8.35 -0.36 -0.13
CA MET A 38 -9.52 -1.12 0.33
C MET A 38 -10.77 -0.36 -0.08
N SER A 39 -11.50 -0.88 -1.08
CA SER A 39 -12.57 -0.14 -1.72
C SER A 39 -13.82 -0.03 -0.86
N TYR A 40 -14.52 1.11 -1.00
CA TYR A 40 -15.89 1.25 -0.51
C TYR A 40 -16.81 0.26 -1.24
N GLY A 41 -17.39 -0.62 -0.47
CA GLY A 41 -18.14 -1.78 -0.97
C GLY A 41 -17.48 -3.10 -0.58
N SER A 42 -16.16 -3.24 -0.65
CA SER A 42 -15.46 -4.37 -0.06
C SER A 42 -15.37 -4.26 1.46
N ILE A 43 -15.21 -3.05 1.99
CA ILE A 43 -15.34 -2.73 3.42
C ILE A 43 -16.52 -1.78 3.65
N SER A 44 -16.97 -1.69 4.89
CA SER A 44 -18.10 -0.85 5.30
C SER A 44 -17.76 0.65 5.20
N LYS A 45 -18.79 1.49 5.11
CA LYS A 45 -18.67 2.96 5.18
C LYS A 45 -17.94 3.37 6.45
N GLU A 46 -18.30 2.79 7.58
CA GLU A 46 -17.75 3.09 8.89
C GLU A 46 -16.23 2.81 8.94
N ALA A 47 -15.81 1.65 8.46
CA ALA A 47 -14.39 1.30 8.42
C ALA A 47 -13.60 2.18 7.45
N HIS A 48 -14.15 2.45 6.27
CA HIS A 48 -13.52 3.26 5.23
C HIS A 48 -13.30 4.71 5.71
N GLU A 49 -14.34 5.32 6.29
CA GLU A 49 -14.27 6.69 6.82
C GLU A 49 -13.36 6.81 8.05
N THR A 50 -13.38 5.80 8.94
CA THR A 50 -12.52 5.76 10.14
C THR A 50 -11.05 5.80 9.75
N MET A 51 -10.63 5.02 8.75
CA MET A 51 -9.26 5.06 8.24
C MET A 51 -8.91 6.41 7.63
N ALA A 52 -9.81 7.01 6.86
CA ALA A 52 -9.57 8.32 6.26
C ALA A 52 -9.35 9.40 7.33
N ILE A 53 -10.20 9.43 8.35
CA ILE A 53 -10.07 10.39 9.47
C ILE A 53 -8.73 10.21 10.18
N ALA A 54 -8.38 8.98 10.55
CA ALA A 54 -7.15 8.68 11.26
C ALA A 54 -5.91 9.11 10.46
N MET A 55 -5.85 8.74 9.19
CA MET A 55 -4.69 9.06 8.35
C MET A 55 -4.59 10.56 8.06
N ASN A 56 -5.71 11.27 7.89
CA ASN A 56 -5.71 12.72 7.73
C ASN A 56 -5.22 13.43 9.00
N ARG A 57 -5.61 12.98 10.18
CA ARG A 57 -5.10 13.52 11.46
C ARG A 57 -3.59 13.32 11.62
N LEU A 58 -3.05 12.20 11.13
CA LEU A 58 -1.61 11.89 11.14
C LEU A 58 -0.83 12.57 10.03
N HIS A 59 -1.50 13.26 9.11
CA HIS A 59 -0.90 13.75 7.84
C HIS A 59 -0.28 12.65 6.97
N GLY A 60 -0.72 11.40 7.18
CA GLY A 60 -0.54 10.30 6.27
C GLY A 60 -1.62 10.30 5.18
N LYS A 61 -1.80 9.18 4.49
CA LYS A 61 -2.76 9.09 3.39
C LYS A 61 -3.56 7.80 3.44
N SER A 62 -4.89 7.88 3.48
CA SER A 62 -5.74 6.73 3.21
C SER A 62 -6.00 6.59 1.71
N ASN A 63 -6.18 5.35 1.25
CA ASN A 63 -6.47 5.02 -0.13
C ASN A 63 -7.95 4.63 -0.27
N SER A 64 -8.66 5.29 -1.18
CA SER A 64 -10.08 5.02 -1.43
C SER A 64 -10.35 3.61 -1.97
N GLY A 65 -9.35 2.97 -2.59
CA GLY A 65 -9.57 1.77 -3.39
C GLY A 65 -10.30 2.08 -4.70
N GLU A 66 -10.58 1.07 -5.49
CA GLU A 66 -11.14 1.18 -6.86
C GLU A 66 -12.66 1.42 -6.94
N GLY A 67 -13.31 1.72 -5.83
CA GLY A 67 -14.77 1.80 -5.76
C GLY A 67 -15.38 3.20 -5.82
N GLY A 68 -14.56 4.22 -6.06
CA GLY A 68 -15.01 5.60 -5.93
C GLY A 68 -15.14 6.03 -4.48
N GLU A 69 -15.68 7.22 -4.28
CA GLU A 69 -15.92 7.78 -2.95
C GLU A 69 -17.15 8.69 -3.00
N ASP A 70 -17.97 8.66 -1.95
CA ASP A 70 -19.14 9.52 -1.86
C ASP A 70 -18.69 10.99 -1.74
N PRO A 71 -19.17 11.90 -2.63
CA PRO A 71 -18.80 13.31 -2.59
C PRO A 71 -19.08 14.02 -1.26
N GLU A 72 -20.05 13.56 -0.47
CA GLU A 72 -20.31 14.09 0.88
C GLU A 72 -19.08 14.01 1.80
N ARG A 73 -18.12 13.13 1.50
CA ARG A 73 -16.89 12.96 2.25
C ARG A 73 -15.81 14.01 1.94
N PHE A 74 -15.97 14.76 0.86
CA PHE A 74 -14.98 15.77 0.46
C PHE A 74 -15.08 17.04 1.27
N GLU A 75 -16.19 17.24 1.99
CA GLU A 75 -16.37 18.37 2.90
C GLU A 75 -15.74 18.08 4.28
N THR A 76 -15.11 19.10 4.84
CA THR A 76 -14.57 19.03 6.20
C THR A 76 -15.69 19.04 7.22
N LEU A 77 -15.60 18.17 8.22
CA LEU A 77 -16.58 18.11 9.31
C LEU A 77 -16.47 19.34 10.23
N PRO A 78 -17.55 19.69 10.98
CA PRO A 78 -17.53 20.83 11.89
C PRO A 78 -16.44 20.80 12.97
N ASN A 79 -15.96 19.60 13.33
CA ASN A 79 -14.87 19.40 14.28
C ASN A 79 -13.47 19.52 13.67
N GLY A 80 -13.37 19.82 12.36
CA GLY A 80 -12.12 19.91 11.62
C GLY A 80 -11.62 18.59 11.03
N ASP A 81 -12.27 17.47 11.28
CA ASP A 81 -11.90 16.18 10.68
C ASP A 81 -12.31 16.11 9.21
N SER A 82 -11.56 15.34 8.44
CA SER A 82 -11.87 15.03 7.04
C SER A 82 -12.02 13.53 6.83
N LYS A 83 -13.10 13.14 6.17
CA LYS A 83 -13.38 11.77 5.71
C LYS A 83 -12.85 11.51 4.31
N CYS A 84 -12.25 12.50 3.67
CA CYS A 84 -11.74 12.40 2.30
C CYS A 84 -10.49 11.53 2.29
N SER A 85 -10.49 10.47 1.49
CA SER A 85 -9.30 9.67 1.26
C SER A 85 -8.32 10.47 0.39
N ALA A 86 -7.09 10.66 0.88
CA ALA A 86 -6.08 11.46 0.18
C ALA A 86 -5.61 10.81 -1.13
N ILE A 87 -5.63 9.48 -1.20
CA ILE A 87 -5.29 8.72 -2.41
C ILE A 87 -6.58 8.24 -3.07
N LYS A 88 -6.77 8.60 -4.34
CA LYS A 88 -7.85 8.12 -5.20
C LYS A 88 -7.31 7.09 -6.18
N GLN A 89 -7.79 5.85 -6.07
CA GLN A 89 -7.35 4.78 -6.97
C GLN A 89 -8.20 4.73 -8.24
N VAL A 90 -7.52 4.52 -9.36
CA VAL A 90 -8.12 4.32 -10.70
C VAL A 90 -7.70 2.93 -11.19
N ALA A 91 -8.67 2.04 -11.35
CA ALA A 91 -8.48 0.70 -11.91
C ALA A 91 -9.11 0.59 -13.30
N SER A 92 -8.90 -0.52 -13.99
CA SER A 92 -9.42 -0.73 -15.36
C SER A 92 -10.94 -0.56 -15.48
N GLY A 93 -11.70 -0.99 -14.46
CA GLY A 93 -13.16 -0.81 -14.41
C GLY A 93 -13.62 0.63 -14.18
N ARG A 94 -12.75 1.50 -13.69
CA ARG A 94 -13.00 2.95 -13.44
C ARG A 94 -14.30 3.25 -12.69
N PHE A 95 -14.71 2.34 -11.82
CA PHE A 95 -15.91 2.51 -11.02
C PHE A 95 -15.84 3.73 -10.11
N GLY A 96 -16.82 4.63 -10.24
CA GLY A 96 -16.90 5.85 -9.44
C GLY A 96 -15.85 6.92 -9.75
N VAL A 97 -15.11 6.78 -10.84
CA VAL A 97 -14.12 7.79 -11.27
C VAL A 97 -14.83 8.94 -11.98
N THR A 98 -14.90 10.07 -11.30
CA THR A 98 -15.47 11.34 -11.79
C THR A 98 -14.42 12.44 -11.72
N SER A 99 -14.66 13.56 -12.37
CA SER A 99 -13.78 14.73 -12.25
C SER A 99 -13.68 15.22 -10.81
N GLU A 100 -14.79 15.23 -10.08
CA GLU A 100 -14.83 15.63 -8.67
C GLU A 100 -13.97 14.67 -7.80
N TYR A 101 -14.11 13.37 -8.02
CA TYR A 101 -13.28 12.36 -7.37
C TYR A 101 -11.78 12.60 -7.60
N LEU A 102 -11.36 12.84 -8.84
CA LEU A 102 -9.96 13.10 -9.18
C LEU A 102 -9.47 14.43 -8.61
N CYS A 103 -10.29 15.49 -8.65
CA CYS A 103 -9.91 16.80 -8.13
C CYS A 103 -9.77 16.82 -6.60
N SER A 104 -10.43 15.92 -5.89
CA SER A 104 -10.33 15.81 -4.42
C SER A 104 -9.07 15.07 -3.95
N ALA A 105 -8.26 14.52 -4.85
CA ALA A 105 -7.09 13.71 -4.53
C ALA A 105 -5.86 14.56 -4.23
N ASN A 106 -5.07 14.16 -3.22
CA ASN A 106 -3.68 14.57 -3.07
C ASN A 106 -2.73 13.66 -3.85
N GLU A 107 -3.17 12.43 -4.08
CA GLU A 107 -2.46 11.43 -4.88
C GLU A 107 -3.47 10.59 -5.66
N ILE A 108 -3.20 10.37 -6.95
CA ILE A 108 -4.00 9.49 -7.80
C ILE A 108 -3.17 8.25 -8.07
N GLN A 109 -3.72 7.08 -7.76
CA GLN A 109 -3.03 5.81 -7.94
C GLN A 109 -3.64 5.01 -9.09
N ILE A 110 -2.82 4.71 -10.09
CA ILE A 110 -3.16 3.80 -11.18
C ILE A 110 -2.91 2.36 -10.72
N LYS A 111 -3.95 1.54 -10.66
CA LYS A 111 -3.85 0.14 -10.31
C LYS A 111 -3.59 -0.71 -11.55
N MET A 112 -2.35 -1.18 -11.73
CA MET A 112 -1.99 -2.09 -12.81
C MET A 112 -2.27 -3.55 -12.44
N ALA A 113 -2.01 -3.94 -11.19
CA ALA A 113 -2.22 -5.29 -10.70
C ALA A 113 -2.41 -5.30 -9.17
N GLN A 114 -2.61 -6.49 -8.61
CA GLN A 114 -2.90 -6.70 -7.20
C GLN A 114 -2.13 -7.94 -6.70
N GLY A 115 -1.43 -7.83 -5.57
CA GLY A 115 -0.45 -8.80 -5.10
C GLY A 115 -0.92 -10.23 -4.97
N ALA A 116 -2.10 -10.47 -4.36
CA ALA A 116 -2.61 -11.83 -4.14
C ALA A 116 -3.23 -12.48 -5.38
N LYS A 117 -3.47 -11.73 -6.46
CA LYS A 117 -4.07 -12.21 -7.69
C LYS A 117 -3.70 -11.34 -8.89
N PRO A 118 -2.42 -11.32 -9.27
CA PRO A 118 -1.92 -10.39 -10.28
C PRO A 118 -2.60 -10.54 -11.64
N GLY A 119 -3.03 -11.74 -12.01
CA GLY A 119 -3.68 -12.00 -13.28
C GLY A 119 -5.22 -12.02 -13.27
N GLU A 120 -5.88 -11.84 -12.11
CA GLU A 120 -7.34 -11.98 -11.97
C GLU A 120 -8.10 -10.65 -11.90
N GLY A 121 -7.44 -9.59 -11.42
CA GLY A 121 -8.02 -8.25 -11.26
C GLY A 121 -8.92 -8.08 -10.04
N GLY A 122 -9.59 -6.92 -9.99
CA GLY A 122 -10.53 -6.57 -8.93
C GLY A 122 -11.88 -7.24 -9.12
N HIS A 123 -12.52 -7.61 -8.02
CA HIS A 123 -13.85 -8.22 -8.02
C HIS A 123 -14.64 -7.78 -6.79
N LEU A 124 -15.90 -7.34 -7.00
CA LEU A 124 -16.87 -7.14 -5.94
C LEU A 124 -18.08 -8.03 -6.19
N PRO A 125 -18.39 -9.02 -5.31
CA PRO A 125 -19.56 -9.88 -5.46
C PRO A 125 -20.86 -9.10 -5.48
N GLY A 126 -21.84 -9.50 -6.30
CA GLY A 126 -23.13 -8.85 -6.43
C GLY A 126 -23.87 -8.70 -5.10
N GLY A 127 -23.74 -9.68 -4.20
CA GLY A 127 -24.30 -9.61 -2.85
C GLY A 127 -23.80 -8.45 -1.98
N LYS A 128 -22.68 -7.82 -2.35
CA LYS A 128 -22.13 -6.61 -1.70
C LYS A 128 -22.44 -5.33 -2.47
N VAL A 129 -23.03 -5.41 -3.65
CA VAL A 129 -23.40 -4.25 -4.46
C VAL A 129 -24.80 -3.77 -4.06
N TYR A 130 -24.91 -3.23 -2.88
CA TYR A 130 -26.11 -2.58 -2.38
C TYR A 130 -26.40 -1.28 -3.16
N PRO A 131 -27.64 -0.73 -3.08
CA PRO A 131 -27.98 0.49 -3.84
C PRO A 131 -27.02 1.66 -3.63
N TRP A 132 -26.57 1.89 -2.40
CA TRP A 132 -25.61 2.97 -2.10
C TRP A 132 -24.22 2.71 -2.67
N ILE A 133 -23.79 1.45 -2.75
CA ILE A 133 -22.53 1.08 -3.40
C ILE A 133 -22.65 1.26 -4.91
N ALA A 134 -23.75 0.79 -5.50
CA ALA A 134 -24.02 0.95 -6.93
C ALA A 134 -24.06 2.44 -7.34
N LYS A 135 -24.68 3.29 -6.52
CA LYS A 135 -24.71 4.74 -6.75
C LYS A 135 -23.29 5.31 -6.81
N THR A 136 -22.45 5.02 -5.83
CA THR A 136 -21.05 5.54 -5.78
C THR A 136 -20.20 5.01 -6.92
N ARG A 137 -20.42 3.76 -7.34
CA ARG A 137 -19.65 3.11 -8.40
C ARG A 137 -20.20 3.36 -9.81
N HIS A 138 -21.33 4.05 -9.93
CA HIS A 138 -22.06 4.21 -11.20
C HIS A 138 -22.40 2.87 -11.87
N SER A 139 -22.99 1.96 -11.08
CA SER A 139 -23.26 0.58 -11.48
C SER A 139 -24.67 0.15 -11.08
N THR A 140 -25.02 -1.11 -11.35
CA THR A 140 -26.34 -1.68 -11.06
C THR A 140 -26.31 -2.48 -9.74
N PRO A 141 -27.26 -2.25 -8.81
CA PRO A 141 -27.36 -3.03 -7.58
C PRO A 141 -27.50 -4.53 -7.84
N GLY A 142 -26.86 -5.35 -7.02
CA GLY A 142 -26.94 -6.81 -7.10
C GLY A 142 -26.11 -7.47 -8.20
N VAL A 143 -25.51 -6.69 -9.09
CA VAL A 143 -24.67 -7.21 -10.18
C VAL A 143 -23.20 -7.21 -9.74
N SER A 144 -22.51 -8.34 -9.91
CA SER A 144 -21.08 -8.44 -9.62
C SER A 144 -20.25 -7.52 -10.52
N LEU A 145 -19.29 -6.87 -9.94
CA LEU A 145 -18.40 -5.94 -10.64
C LEU A 145 -17.00 -6.53 -10.79
N ILE A 146 -16.48 -6.48 -12.00
CA ILE A 146 -15.14 -6.99 -12.35
C ILE A 146 -14.31 -5.84 -12.92
N SER A 147 -13.08 -5.73 -12.44
CA SER A 147 -12.08 -4.79 -12.93
C SER A 147 -10.88 -5.61 -13.43
N PRO A 148 -10.85 -5.99 -14.71
CA PRO A 148 -9.80 -6.87 -15.23
C PRO A 148 -8.41 -6.22 -15.16
N PRO A 149 -7.34 -7.00 -14.96
CA PRO A 149 -5.99 -6.55 -15.18
C PRO A 149 -5.52 -6.90 -16.60
N PRO A 150 -4.63 -6.16 -17.22
CA PRO A 150 -4.36 -4.73 -16.97
C PRO A 150 -5.51 -3.86 -17.46
N HIS A 151 -5.33 -2.53 -17.44
CA HIS A 151 -6.29 -1.62 -18.08
C HIS A 151 -6.48 -2.00 -19.56
N HIS A 152 -7.71 -1.97 -20.05
CA HIS A 152 -8.04 -2.34 -21.46
C HIS A 152 -7.39 -1.44 -22.51
N ASP A 153 -7.01 -0.24 -22.12
CA ASP A 153 -6.43 0.81 -22.96
C ASP A 153 -4.92 0.99 -22.74
N ILE A 154 -4.28 0.12 -21.94
CA ILE A 154 -2.84 0.17 -21.66
C ILE A 154 -2.19 -1.12 -22.12
N TYR A 155 -1.46 -1.03 -23.24
CA TYR A 155 -0.71 -2.15 -23.84
C TYR A 155 0.79 -1.90 -23.87
N SER A 156 1.22 -0.69 -23.54
CA SER A 156 2.61 -0.27 -23.55
C SER A 156 2.90 0.76 -22.45
N ILE A 157 4.19 1.07 -22.25
CA ILE A 157 4.61 2.17 -21.37
C ILE A 157 4.14 3.52 -21.89
N GLU A 158 4.04 3.69 -23.20
CA GLU A 158 3.55 4.91 -23.84
C GLU A 158 2.07 5.15 -23.54
N ASP A 159 1.25 4.11 -23.56
CA ASP A 159 -0.17 4.20 -23.17
C ASP A 159 -0.30 4.57 -21.68
N LEU A 160 0.54 3.99 -20.83
CA LEU A 160 0.58 4.38 -19.42
C LEU A 160 1.02 5.83 -19.23
N ALA A 161 2.02 6.29 -19.99
CA ALA A 161 2.45 7.68 -19.96
C ALA A 161 1.32 8.63 -20.37
N GLN A 162 0.50 8.26 -21.35
CA GLN A 162 -0.68 9.03 -21.72
C GLN A 162 -1.69 9.12 -20.59
N LEU A 163 -2.00 8.00 -19.92
CA LEU A 163 -2.90 8.01 -18.77
C LEU A 163 -2.35 8.85 -17.60
N ILE A 164 -1.05 8.76 -17.31
CA ILE A 164 -0.40 9.60 -16.30
C ILE A 164 -0.56 11.07 -16.65
N TYR A 165 -0.33 11.44 -17.91
CA TYR A 165 -0.49 12.81 -18.41
C TYR A 165 -1.94 13.30 -18.27
N ASP A 166 -2.92 12.49 -18.67
CA ASP A 166 -4.34 12.82 -18.57
C ASP A 166 -4.78 13.04 -17.12
N LEU A 167 -4.38 12.17 -16.21
CA LEU A 167 -4.68 12.30 -14.78
C LEU A 167 -3.99 13.52 -14.18
N LYS A 168 -2.76 13.82 -14.58
CA LYS A 168 -2.04 15.02 -14.16
C LYS A 168 -2.72 16.31 -14.66
N ASN A 169 -3.33 16.27 -15.83
CA ASN A 169 -4.14 17.39 -16.34
C ASN A 169 -5.48 17.52 -15.62
N ALA A 170 -6.08 16.41 -15.19
CA ALA A 170 -7.30 16.44 -14.39
C ALA A 170 -7.06 17.05 -12.99
N ASN A 171 -5.90 16.78 -12.40
CA ASN A 171 -5.49 17.36 -11.11
C ASN A 171 -3.98 17.60 -11.09
N LYS A 172 -3.57 18.84 -11.32
CA LYS A 172 -2.16 19.26 -11.40
C LYS A 172 -1.41 19.16 -10.07
N GLU A 173 -2.12 19.27 -8.97
CA GLU A 173 -1.55 19.24 -7.62
C GLU A 173 -1.33 17.81 -7.12
N ALA A 174 -2.04 16.82 -7.67
CA ALA A 174 -1.93 15.44 -7.22
C ALA A 174 -0.63 14.79 -7.71
N ARG A 175 0.01 14.04 -6.83
CA ARG A 175 1.06 13.10 -7.18
C ARG A 175 0.44 11.92 -7.94
N ILE A 176 1.09 11.43 -8.98
CA ILE A 176 0.63 10.22 -9.69
C ILE A 176 1.43 9.02 -9.19
N SER A 177 0.73 8.04 -8.66
CA SER A 177 1.26 6.77 -8.20
C SER A 177 0.87 5.64 -9.16
N VAL A 178 1.77 4.70 -9.38
CA VAL A 178 1.49 3.47 -10.13
C VAL A 178 1.73 2.27 -9.23
N LYS A 179 0.70 1.44 -9.07
CA LYS A 179 0.77 0.21 -8.29
C LYS A 179 1.19 -0.95 -9.17
N LEU A 180 2.38 -1.49 -8.86
CA LEU A 180 2.95 -2.70 -9.43
C LEU A 180 2.94 -3.84 -8.40
N VAL A 181 3.17 -5.04 -8.85
CA VAL A 181 3.27 -6.25 -8.03
C VAL A 181 4.69 -6.76 -8.04
N SER A 182 5.14 -7.28 -6.91
CA SER A 182 6.44 -7.96 -6.80
C SER A 182 6.41 -9.24 -7.64
N GLU A 183 7.07 -9.17 -8.78
CA GLU A 183 7.25 -10.24 -9.75
C GLU A 183 8.67 -10.16 -10.32
N ALA A 184 9.17 -11.24 -10.88
CA ALA A 184 10.44 -11.22 -11.59
C ALA A 184 10.36 -10.25 -12.78
N GLY A 185 11.32 -9.33 -12.89
CA GLY A 185 11.34 -8.30 -13.93
C GLY A 185 10.59 -7.01 -13.58
N VAL A 186 10.03 -6.90 -12.38
CA VAL A 186 9.33 -5.67 -11.94
C VAL A 186 10.24 -4.43 -11.97
N GLY A 187 11.54 -4.60 -11.81
CA GLY A 187 12.51 -3.51 -11.94
C GLY A 187 12.50 -2.86 -13.32
N THR A 188 12.42 -3.65 -14.38
CA THR A 188 12.30 -3.14 -15.76
C THR A 188 11.00 -2.36 -15.96
N VAL A 189 9.89 -2.88 -15.43
CA VAL A 189 8.60 -2.19 -15.46
C VAL A 189 8.68 -0.88 -14.68
N ALA A 190 9.26 -0.89 -13.49
CA ALA A 190 9.45 0.30 -12.66
C ALA A 190 10.29 1.37 -13.38
N ALA A 191 11.35 1.00 -14.08
CA ALA A 191 12.14 1.93 -14.89
C ALA A 191 11.29 2.58 -16.00
N GLY A 192 10.47 1.80 -16.69
CA GLY A 192 9.51 2.31 -17.67
C GLY A 192 8.50 3.27 -17.06
N VAL A 193 7.93 2.93 -15.93
CA VAL A 193 6.95 3.75 -15.19
C VAL A 193 7.58 5.08 -14.72
N ALA A 194 8.82 5.06 -14.24
CA ALA A 194 9.56 6.27 -13.89
C ALA A 194 9.76 7.18 -15.10
N LYS A 195 10.15 6.63 -16.25
CA LYS A 195 10.29 7.37 -17.50
C LYS A 195 8.95 7.93 -18.00
N ALA A 196 7.86 7.23 -17.75
CA ALA A 196 6.50 7.67 -18.08
C ALA A 196 5.99 8.84 -17.22
N GLY A 197 6.72 9.25 -16.18
CA GLY A 197 6.43 10.43 -15.39
C GLY A 197 5.67 10.18 -14.09
N ALA A 198 5.58 8.95 -13.61
CA ALA A 198 5.04 8.65 -12.29
C ALA A 198 5.89 9.29 -11.18
N GLY A 199 5.25 9.82 -10.15
CA GLY A 199 5.92 10.39 -8.96
C GLY A 199 6.13 9.35 -7.87
N VAL A 200 5.29 8.33 -7.79
CA VAL A 200 5.35 7.24 -6.81
C VAL A 200 5.20 5.90 -7.52
N ILE A 201 6.01 4.94 -7.12
CA ILE A 201 5.88 3.54 -7.55
C ILE A 201 5.64 2.69 -6.31
N LEU A 202 4.48 2.03 -6.25
CA LEU A 202 4.16 1.06 -5.21
C LEU A 202 4.54 -0.34 -5.69
N ILE A 203 5.40 -1.01 -4.96
CA ILE A 203 5.69 -2.43 -5.12
C ILE A 203 4.91 -3.22 -4.07
N SER A 204 3.86 -3.91 -4.50
CA SER A 204 2.96 -4.68 -3.64
C SER A 204 3.39 -6.14 -3.57
N GLY A 205 3.52 -6.70 -2.37
CA GLY A 205 3.83 -8.12 -2.18
C GLY A 205 2.60 -9.04 -2.33
N TYR A 206 2.83 -10.35 -2.35
CA TYR A 206 1.77 -11.36 -2.47
C TYR A 206 0.71 -11.27 -1.37
N ASP A 207 1.05 -10.76 -0.19
CA ASP A 207 0.12 -10.48 0.91
C ASP A 207 -0.71 -9.18 0.70
N GLY A 208 -0.34 -8.34 -0.26
CA GLY A 208 -1.04 -7.12 -0.65
C GLY A 208 -2.27 -7.39 -1.51
N GLY A 209 -3.08 -8.36 -1.13
CA GLY A 209 -4.21 -8.83 -1.90
C GLY A 209 -5.55 -8.39 -1.36
N THR A 210 -6.50 -9.27 -1.46
CA THR A 210 -7.90 -9.07 -1.16
C THR A 210 -8.45 -10.24 -0.34
N GLY A 211 -9.43 -9.97 0.52
CA GLY A 211 -10.19 -11.01 1.19
C GLY A 211 -10.96 -11.93 0.24
N ALA A 212 -11.24 -11.48 -0.98
CA ALA A 212 -11.98 -12.23 -1.99
C ALA A 212 -11.11 -13.12 -2.88
N ALA A 213 -9.78 -13.11 -2.75
CA ALA A 213 -8.90 -13.97 -3.55
C ALA A 213 -9.09 -15.43 -3.19
N PRO A 214 -9.16 -16.35 -4.17
CA PRO A 214 -9.19 -17.79 -3.92
C PRO A 214 -7.88 -18.25 -3.28
N LYS A 215 -7.94 -19.32 -2.50
CA LYS A 215 -6.78 -19.82 -1.74
C LYS A 215 -5.59 -20.18 -2.62
N ASN A 216 -5.83 -20.78 -3.77
CA ASN A 216 -4.77 -21.12 -4.71
C ASN A 216 -4.03 -19.89 -5.24
N SER A 217 -4.73 -18.79 -5.53
CA SER A 217 -4.09 -17.53 -5.92
C SER A 217 -3.22 -16.97 -4.79
N VAL A 218 -3.75 -16.93 -3.56
CA VAL A 218 -3.03 -16.43 -2.39
C VAL A 218 -1.75 -17.22 -2.10
N TYR A 219 -1.77 -18.53 -2.35
CA TYR A 219 -0.62 -19.38 -2.04
C TYR A 219 0.40 -19.50 -3.17
N ASN A 220 0.00 -19.26 -4.42
CA ASN A 220 0.83 -19.59 -5.57
C ASN A 220 1.09 -18.40 -6.51
N ALA A 221 0.45 -17.26 -6.29
CA ALA A 221 0.66 -16.07 -7.13
C ALA A 221 1.38 -14.95 -6.37
N GLY A 222 2.20 -14.18 -7.09
CA GLY A 222 2.98 -13.08 -6.54
C GLY A 222 4.23 -13.53 -5.77
N LEU A 223 5.14 -12.59 -5.58
CA LEU A 223 6.36 -12.77 -4.80
C LEU A 223 6.32 -11.93 -3.51
N PRO A 224 7.16 -12.25 -2.53
CA PRO A 224 7.36 -11.37 -1.38
C PRO A 224 7.80 -9.97 -1.83
N TRP A 225 7.29 -8.93 -1.16
CA TRP A 225 7.63 -7.55 -1.50
C TRP A 225 9.13 -7.27 -1.38
N GLU A 226 9.84 -7.99 -0.50
CA GLU A 226 11.26 -7.84 -0.28
C GLU A 226 12.08 -8.04 -1.56
N LEU A 227 11.69 -8.99 -2.41
CA LEU A 227 12.35 -9.27 -3.69
C LEU A 227 12.08 -8.18 -4.72
N GLY A 228 10.81 -7.88 -4.97
CA GLY A 228 10.42 -6.87 -5.97
C GLY A 228 10.85 -5.46 -5.61
N LEU A 229 10.80 -5.11 -4.32
CA LEU A 229 11.28 -3.82 -3.83
C LEU A 229 12.78 -3.64 -4.10
N ALA A 230 13.58 -4.62 -3.72
CA ALA A 230 15.02 -4.55 -3.91
C ALA A 230 15.40 -4.53 -5.40
N GLU A 231 14.74 -5.34 -6.24
CA GLU A 231 14.93 -5.33 -7.69
C GLU A 231 14.59 -3.96 -8.28
N ALA A 232 13.43 -3.38 -7.93
CA ALA A 232 13.02 -2.08 -8.43
C ALA A 232 13.98 -0.96 -8.01
N HIS A 233 14.38 -0.94 -6.74
CA HIS A 233 15.33 0.05 -6.22
C HIS A 233 16.66 0.01 -6.98
N GLN A 234 17.25 -1.17 -7.14
CA GLN A 234 18.51 -1.35 -7.85
C GLN A 234 18.41 -1.00 -9.33
N THR A 235 17.37 -1.46 -10.01
CA THR A 235 17.17 -1.17 -11.43
C THR A 235 17.02 0.32 -11.68
N LEU A 236 16.31 1.03 -10.81
CA LEU A 236 16.17 2.49 -10.90
C LEU A 236 17.51 3.21 -10.68
N ILE A 237 18.35 2.74 -9.76
CA ILE A 237 19.71 3.27 -9.56
C ILE A 237 20.55 3.07 -10.81
N MET A 238 20.58 1.84 -11.34
CA MET A 238 21.39 1.49 -12.53
C MET A 238 21.00 2.30 -13.78
N ASN A 239 19.81 2.86 -13.82
CA ASN A 239 19.31 3.65 -14.95
C ASN A 239 19.22 5.17 -14.65
N ASP A 240 19.80 5.65 -13.56
CA ASP A 240 19.74 7.05 -13.12
C ASP A 240 18.32 7.60 -12.96
N LEU A 241 17.38 6.73 -12.57
CA LEU A 241 15.97 7.05 -12.42
C LEU A 241 15.53 7.14 -10.94
N ARG A 242 16.33 6.63 -10.02
CA ARG A 242 15.93 6.46 -8.62
C ARG A 242 15.47 7.76 -7.96
N SER A 243 16.16 8.86 -8.23
CA SER A 243 15.85 10.18 -7.67
C SER A 243 14.59 10.82 -8.25
N ARG A 244 14.04 10.28 -9.32
CA ARG A 244 12.85 10.83 -9.97
C ARG A 244 11.54 10.37 -9.32
N VAL A 245 11.57 9.30 -8.53
CA VAL A 245 10.39 8.64 -7.97
C VAL A 245 10.56 8.34 -6.49
N VAL A 246 9.45 8.33 -5.78
CA VAL A 246 9.34 7.77 -4.44
C VAL A 246 8.92 6.31 -4.55
N ILE A 247 9.58 5.42 -3.83
CA ILE A 247 9.20 4.01 -3.77
C ILE A 247 8.39 3.76 -2.50
N GLU A 248 7.22 3.17 -2.70
CA GLU A 248 6.33 2.68 -1.66
C GLU A 248 6.29 1.14 -1.70
N THR A 249 6.14 0.51 -0.56
CA THR A 249 5.87 -0.93 -0.49
C THR A 249 4.70 -1.23 0.44
N ASP A 250 3.97 -2.29 0.13
CA ASP A 250 2.96 -2.90 1.00
C ASP A 250 3.02 -4.43 0.90
N GLY A 251 2.27 -5.11 1.73
CA GLY A 251 2.25 -6.55 1.80
C GLY A 251 2.45 -7.03 3.24
N LYS A 252 1.49 -6.73 4.08
CA LYS A 252 1.44 -7.16 5.49
C LYS A 252 2.58 -6.58 6.34
N LEU A 253 2.82 -5.29 6.19
CA LEU A 253 3.64 -4.54 7.13
C LEU A 253 2.89 -4.39 8.45
N MET A 254 3.48 -4.85 9.54
CA MET A 254 2.81 -4.93 10.85
C MET A 254 3.62 -4.30 11.99
N THR A 255 4.93 -4.16 11.82
CA THR A 255 5.87 -3.74 12.89
C THR A 255 6.86 -2.70 12.38
N GLY A 256 7.48 -1.98 13.31
CA GLY A 256 8.59 -1.07 12.99
C GLY A 256 9.80 -1.81 12.41
N ARG A 257 9.99 -3.08 12.80
CA ARG A 257 11.03 -3.94 12.21
C ARG A 257 10.77 -4.21 10.72
N ASP A 258 9.52 -4.47 10.34
CA ASP A 258 9.16 -4.63 8.92
C ASP A 258 9.52 -3.38 8.13
N LEU A 259 9.24 -2.20 8.69
CA LEU A 259 9.56 -0.91 8.07
C LEU A 259 11.06 -0.67 7.97
N ALA A 260 11.82 -1.04 9.01
CA ALA A 260 13.27 -0.91 8.98
C ALA A 260 13.88 -1.73 7.84
N ILE A 261 13.44 -2.98 7.67
CA ILE A 261 13.88 -3.83 6.55
C ILE A 261 13.43 -3.26 5.20
N ALA A 262 12.18 -2.81 5.09
CA ALA A 262 11.68 -2.19 3.87
C ALA A 262 12.50 -0.95 3.47
N THR A 263 12.82 -0.11 4.43
CA THR A 263 13.65 1.09 4.21
C THR A 263 15.06 0.72 3.72
N LEU A 264 15.70 -0.23 4.37
CA LEU A 264 17.03 -0.71 3.97
C LEU A 264 17.03 -1.33 2.56
N LEU A 265 15.90 -1.89 2.11
CA LEU A 265 15.73 -2.43 0.76
C LEU A 265 15.28 -1.39 -0.27
N GLY A 266 14.97 -0.15 0.14
CA GLY A 266 14.74 0.96 -0.77
C GLY A 266 13.39 1.66 -0.64
N ALA A 267 12.52 1.29 0.30
CA ALA A 267 11.23 1.95 0.50
C ALA A 267 11.36 3.28 1.23
N GLU A 268 10.59 4.28 0.79
CA GLU A 268 10.48 5.62 1.38
C GLU A 268 9.10 5.86 1.99
N GLU A 269 8.09 5.15 1.52
CA GLU A 269 6.71 5.21 2.01
C GLU A 269 6.17 3.79 2.23
N PHE A 270 5.18 3.64 3.11
CA PHE A 270 4.77 2.34 3.64
C PHE A 270 3.25 2.23 3.65
N GLY A 271 2.72 1.15 3.04
CA GLY A 271 1.30 0.86 2.97
C GLY A 271 0.87 -0.21 3.98
N PHE A 272 -0.24 0.03 4.66
CA PHE A 272 -0.80 -0.87 5.67
C PHE A 272 -2.25 -1.20 5.35
N ALA A 273 -2.62 -2.47 5.33
CA ALA A 273 -4.00 -2.91 5.17
C ALA A 273 -4.48 -3.75 6.36
N THR A 274 -3.83 -4.87 6.63
CA THR A 274 -4.22 -5.75 7.75
C THR A 274 -4.08 -5.05 9.11
N ALA A 275 -3.01 -4.30 9.31
CA ALA A 275 -2.76 -3.61 10.58
C ALA A 275 -3.90 -2.66 10.99
N PRO A 276 -4.32 -1.67 10.18
CA PRO A 276 -5.46 -0.82 10.53
C PRO A 276 -6.78 -1.58 10.63
N LEU A 277 -7.00 -2.64 9.84
CA LEU A 277 -8.21 -3.45 9.97
C LEU A 277 -8.27 -4.16 11.32
N VAL A 278 -7.17 -4.76 11.78
CA VAL A 278 -7.09 -5.43 13.09
C VAL A 278 -7.29 -4.42 14.22
N THR A 279 -6.70 -3.25 14.12
CA THR A 279 -6.90 -2.16 15.12
C THR A 279 -8.35 -1.71 15.22
N MET A 280 -9.11 -1.80 14.13
CA MET A 280 -10.55 -1.51 14.12
C MET A 280 -11.43 -2.68 14.56
N GLY A 281 -10.84 -3.82 14.93
CA GLY A 281 -11.55 -4.98 15.43
C GLY A 281 -11.73 -6.14 14.44
N CYS A 282 -11.00 -6.15 13.31
CA CYS A 282 -11.01 -7.30 12.40
C CYS A 282 -10.44 -8.53 13.09
N VAL A 283 -11.21 -9.62 13.09
CA VAL A 283 -10.83 -10.92 13.71
C VAL A 283 -10.25 -11.91 12.71
N MET A 284 -9.94 -11.48 11.50
CA MET A 284 -9.27 -12.25 10.44
C MET A 284 -9.96 -13.56 10.05
N MET A 285 -11.28 -13.63 10.12
CA MET A 285 -12.07 -14.82 9.72
C MET A 285 -12.00 -15.14 8.22
N ARG A 286 -11.56 -14.19 7.39
CA ARG A 286 -11.45 -14.36 5.93
C ARG A 286 -12.79 -14.66 5.21
N VAL A 287 -13.90 -14.12 5.73
CA VAL A 287 -15.23 -14.16 5.11
C VAL A 287 -15.60 -12.84 4.45
N CYS A 288 -14.59 -12.04 4.11
CA CYS A 288 -14.77 -10.67 3.61
C CYS A 288 -15.58 -10.57 2.31
N ASN A 289 -15.57 -11.63 1.49
CA ASN A 289 -16.30 -11.70 0.22
C ASN A 289 -17.77 -12.12 0.37
N LEU A 290 -18.20 -12.62 1.55
CA LEU A 290 -19.49 -13.24 1.76
C LEU A 290 -20.56 -12.27 2.33
N ASP A 291 -20.20 -11.02 2.58
CA ASP A 291 -21.07 -10.03 3.25
C ASP A 291 -21.51 -10.41 4.68
N THR A 292 -20.79 -11.34 5.31
CA THR A 292 -21.12 -11.92 6.63
C THR A 292 -20.11 -11.55 7.72
N CYS A 293 -19.32 -10.50 7.53
CA CYS A 293 -18.31 -10.08 8.51
C CYS A 293 -18.97 -9.79 9.88
N PRO A 294 -18.64 -10.58 10.93
CA PRO A 294 -19.36 -10.49 12.22
C PRO A 294 -19.07 -9.21 13.00
N VAL A 295 -17.99 -8.50 12.66
CA VAL A 295 -17.54 -7.29 13.35
C VAL A 295 -17.83 -6.00 12.57
N GLY A 296 -18.56 -6.08 11.46
CA GLY A 296 -19.00 -4.91 10.70
C GLY A 296 -17.92 -4.22 9.86
N VAL A 297 -16.73 -4.80 9.72
CA VAL A 297 -15.61 -4.21 8.97
C VAL A 297 -15.77 -4.40 7.46
N ALA A 298 -16.05 -5.63 7.02
CA ALA A 298 -16.06 -5.99 5.59
C ALA A 298 -17.46 -6.49 5.16
N THR A 299 -18.49 -5.73 5.45
CA THR A 299 -19.88 -6.04 5.10
C THR A 299 -20.65 -4.78 4.76
N GLN A 300 -21.69 -4.93 3.92
CA GLN A 300 -22.68 -3.88 3.64
C GLN A 300 -23.99 -4.13 4.38
N ASN A 301 -24.13 -5.29 5.03
CA ASN A 301 -25.34 -5.64 5.78
C ASN A 301 -25.62 -4.64 6.91
N PRO A 302 -26.76 -3.94 6.93
CA PRO A 302 -27.04 -2.88 7.90
C PRO A 302 -27.03 -3.35 9.36
N ILE A 303 -27.37 -4.61 9.63
CA ILE A 303 -27.38 -5.18 10.98
C ILE A 303 -25.94 -5.43 11.44
N LEU A 304 -25.11 -6.01 10.57
CA LEU A 304 -23.71 -6.32 10.90
C LEU A 304 -22.86 -5.05 11.00
N ARG A 305 -23.10 -4.05 10.16
CA ARG A 305 -22.41 -2.74 10.23
C ARG A 305 -22.57 -2.06 11.60
N LYS A 306 -23.70 -2.21 12.26
CA LYS A 306 -23.93 -1.68 13.63
C LYS A 306 -22.98 -2.27 14.68
N ARG A 307 -22.34 -3.39 14.39
CA ARG A 307 -21.36 -4.03 15.28
C ARG A 307 -19.96 -3.42 15.19
N PHE A 308 -19.73 -2.55 14.22
CA PHE A 308 -18.45 -1.87 14.07
C PHE A 308 -18.14 -1.00 15.30
N LYS A 309 -16.96 -1.19 15.88
CA LYS A 309 -16.51 -0.49 17.10
C LYS A 309 -15.17 0.23 16.92
N GLY A 310 -14.65 0.26 15.69
CA GLY A 310 -13.39 0.92 15.38
C GLY A 310 -13.47 2.44 15.62
N LYS A 311 -12.35 3.01 16.02
CA LYS A 311 -12.20 4.46 16.21
C LYS A 311 -10.93 4.96 15.54
N PRO A 312 -10.91 6.20 15.02
CA PRO A 312 -9.70 6.77 14.44
C PRO A 312 -8.51 6.74 15.39
N GLU A 313 -8.72 7.01 16.68
CA GLU A 313 -7.70 7.04 17.70
C GLU A 313 -6.94 5.71 17.85
N TYR A 314 -7.61 4.58 17.61
CA TYR A 314 -6.94 3.27 17.67
C TYR A 314 -5.91 3.12 16.55
N ILE A 315 -6.25 3.58 15.35
CA ILE A 315 -5.33 3.57 14.21
C ILE A 315 -4.19 4.56 14.43
N GLU A 316 -4.50 5.78 14.88
CA GLU A 316 -3.49 6.81 15.16
C GLU A 316 -2.45 6.30 16.17
N ASN A 317 -2.90 5.74 17.29
CA ASN A 317 -2.02 5.20 18.32
C ASN A 317 -1.15 4.06 17.78
N PHE A 318 -1.76 3.13 17.02
CA PHE A 318 -1.01 2.01 16.44
C PHE A 318 0.05 2.47 15.45
N MET A 319 -0.26 3.42 14.58
CA MET A 319 0.70 3.99 13.64
C MET A 319 1.84 4.73 14.36
N ARG A 320 1.54 5.46 15.44
CA ARG A 320 2.56 6.10 16.27
C ARG A 320 3.46 5.08 16.96
N PHE A 321 2.94 3.96 17.43
CA PHE A 321 3.74 2.88 18.00
C PHE A 321 4.67 2.24 16.97
N ILE A 322 4.18 1.98 15.75
CA ILE A 322 5.04 1.48 14.66
C ILE A 322 6.15 2.48 14.33
N ALA A 323 5.82 3.77 14.25
CA ALA A 323 6.82 4.81 13.98
C ALA A 323 7.86 4.91 15.10
N GLN A 324 7.44 4.78 16.37
CA GLN A 324 8.34 4.76 17.50
C GLN A 324 9.27 3.54 17.47
N GLU A 325 8.74 2.35 17.18
CA GLU A 325 9.55 1.14 17.01
C GLU A 325 10.57 1.30 15.86
N LEU A 326 10.19 1.94 14.75
CA LEU A 326 11.12 2.25 13.66
C LEU A 326 12.24 3.18 14.14
N ARG A 327 11.93 4.22 14.92
CA ARG A 327 12.93 5.12 15.50
C ARG A 327 13.95 4.38 16.36
N GLU A 328 13.52 3.39 17.12
CA GLU A 328 14.41 2.56 17.95
C GLU A 328 15.38 1.76 17.08
N TYR A 329 14.92 1.18 15.96
CA TYR A 329 15.80 0.53 14.99
C TYR A 329 16.72 1.52 14.29
N MET A 330 16.23 2.71 13.94
CA MET A 330 17.06 3.76 13.35
C MET A 330 18.17 4.20 14.30
N ALA A 331 17.86 4.43 15.56
CA ALA A 331 18.85 4.75 16.59
C ALA A 331 19.88 3.64 16.76
N GLN A 332 19.45 2.38 16.81
CA GLN A 332 20.33 1.21 16.89
C GLN A 332 21.27 1.14 15.68
N LEU A 333 20.77 1.46 14.48
CA LEU A 333 21.53 1.41 13.23
C LEU A 333 22.34 2.69 12.94
N GLY A 334 22.14 3.75 13.72
CA GLY A 334 22.90 5.00 13.59
C GLY A 334 22.35 5.99 12.57
N PHE A 335 21.07 5.90 12.19
CA PHE A 335 20.43 6.81 11.24
C PHE A 335 19.59 7.88 11.94
N LYS A 336 19.77 9.13 11.53
CA LYS A 336 18.98 10.28 12.02
C LYS A 336 17.65 10.43 11.27
N THR A 337 17.63 10.10 9.98
CA THR A 337 16.46 10.24 9.12
C THR A 337 16.19 8.95 8.34
N VAL A 338 14.93 8.76 7.94
CA VAL A 338 14.55 7.65 7.05
C VAL A 338 15.30 7.75 5.72
N ASP A 339 15.48 8.96 5.19
CA ASP A 339 16.15 9.18 3.91
C ASP A 339 17.61 8.71 3.93
N GLU A 340 18.32 8.86 5.05
CA GLU A 340 19.69 8.34 5.21
C GLU A 340 19.73 6.80 5.20
N MET A 341 18.65 6.16 5.62
CA MET A 341 18.55 4.70 5.75
C MET A 341 18.13 4.02 4.44
N VAL A 342 17.44 4.74 3.54
CA VAL A 342 16.90 4.18 2.29
C VAL A 342 18.00 3.52 1.45
N GLY A 343 17.81 2.24 1.14
CA GLY A 343 18.71 1.49 0.27
C GLY A 343 20.01 0.99 0.92
N ARG A 344 20.19 1.17 2.24
CA ARG A 344 21.36 0.70 2.98
C ARG A 344 21.29 -0.81 3.26
N SER A 345 21.06 -1.60 2.21
CA SER A 345 20.96 -3.07 2.29
C SER A 345 22.26 -3.75 2.75
N ASP A 346 23.38 -3.04 2.70
CA ASP A 346 24.66 -3.47 3.29
C ASP A 346 24.56 -3.77 4.79
N LEU A 347 23.56 -3.26 5.47
CA LEU A 347 23.30 -3.48 6.91
C LEU A 347 22.37 -4.66 7.20
N LEU A 348 21.91 -5.37 6.17
CA LEU A 348 21.14 -6.62 6.31
C LEU A 348 22.05 -7.82 6.09
N GLU A 349 21.81 -8.89 6.83
CA GLU A 349 22.45 -10.18 6.64
C GLU A 349 21.47 -11.31 6.97
N PRO A 350 21.67 -12.52 6.39
CA PRO A 350 20.93 -13.71 6.81
C PRO A 350 21.24 -14.04 8.27
N LYS A 351 20.27 -14.60 8.99
CA LYS A 351 20.51 -15.18 10.32
C LYS A 351 21.38 -16.42 10.20
N ASP A 352 22.27 -16.66 11.14
CA ASP A 352 23.26 -17.73 11.11
C ASP A 352 22.65 -19.15 11.08
N ASP A 353 21.46 -19.31 11.66
CA ASP A 353 20.75 -20.57 11.75
C ASP A 353 19.86 -20.89 10.51
N VAL A 354 19.84 -19.99 9.51
CA VAL A 354 18.96 -20.13 8.37
C VAL A 354 19.72 -20.52 7.10
N LYS A 355 19.39 -21.71 6.60
CA LYS A 355 19.81 -22.20 5.28
C LYS A 355 18.60 -22.15 4.34
N ASN A 356 18.40 -21.04 3.62
CA ASN A 356 17.31 -20.87 2.69
C ASN A 356 17.83 -20.35 1.35
N CYS A 357 17.55 -21.06 0.26
CA CYS A 357 18.01 -20.69 -1.08
C CYS A 357 17.49 -19.32 -1.54
N LEU A 358 16.32 -18.87 -1.08
CA LEU A 358 15.77 -17.56 -1.40
C LEU A 358 16.62 -16.39 -0.87
N LEU A 359 17.43 -16.61 0.16
CA LEU A 359 18.33 -15.59 0.69
C LEU A 359 19.54 -15.37 -0.23
N TYR A 360 19.90 -16.37 -1.03
CA TYR A 360 20.98 -16.24 -2.02
C TYR A 360 20.54 -15.53 -3.29
N THR A 361 19.23 -15.49 -3.55
CA THR A 361 18.61 -14.78 -4.67
C THR A 361 18.07 -13.41 -4.28
N SER A 362 17.97 -13.12 -3.00
CA SER A 362 17.73 -11.76 -2.51
C SER A 362 18.95 -10.90 -2.88
N PRO A 363 18.77 -9.67 -3.39
CA PRO A 363 19.87 -8.81 -3.76
C PRO A 363 20.85 -8.68 -2.58
N SER A 364 22.04 -9.17 -2.79
CA SER A 364 23.10 -9.10 -1.80
C SER A 364 23.69 -7.68 -1.78
N PRO A 365 24.17 -7.19 -0.64
CA PRO A 365 24.96 -5.96 -0.58
C PRO A 365 26.17 -5.96 -1.53
N ARG A 366 26.65 -7.15 -1.94
CA ARG A 366 27.74 -7.29 -2.91
C ARG A 366 27.31 -6.88 -4.33
N ASP A 367 26.02 -6.98 -4.66
CA ASP A 367 25.51 -6.59 -5.98
C ASP A 367 25.39 -5.06 -6.10
N SER A 368 25.30 -4.35 -4.99
CA SER A 368 25.24 -2.89 -4.94
C SER A 368 26.63 -2.21 -5.02
N THR A 369 27.70 -2.96 -4.81
CA THR A 369 29.07 -2.41 -4.85
C THR A 369 29.71 -2.39 -6.24
N SER A 370 29.07 -3.00 -7.24
CA SER A 370 29.54 -2.97 -8.64
C SER A 370 29.16 -1.71 -9.41
N SER A 371 28.43 -0.78 -8.78
CA SER A 371 28.06 0.52 -9.37
C SER A 371 28.78 1.67 -8.67
N ARG A 372 30.13 1.66 -8.73
CA ARG A 372 30.95 2.84 -8.53
C ARG A 372 31.59 3.24 -9.84
#